data_abc8fbabe3ca02cae50bd86a57e34ac2
#
_entry.id   abc8fbabe3ca02cae50bd86a57e34ac2
#
_cell.length_a   1.000
_cell.length_b   1.000
_cell.length_c   1.000
_cell.angle_alpha   90.00
_cell.angle_beta   90.00
_cell.angle_gamma   90.00
#
_symmetry.space_group_name_H-M   'P 1'
#
loop_
_entity.id
_entity.type
_entity.pdbx_description
1 polymer ?
#
loop_
_entity_poly.entity_id
_entity_poly.type
_entity_poly.pdbx_seq_one_letter_code
_entity_poly.pdbx_strand_id
1 'polypeptide(L)'
;EFAKPMKELGDRLKTFTEGDLDSPFPEYDVDDEIAEMIQDTKEMAESLNIIITDTGEIMTEMAKGDYTVSSKVQDRYVGKFSKLIDAMRNMKYQMNDALHHVLEASNQVTAGADNLSESAQDLAEGATDQAGTVEELQATITTITEDVERTAHDLNKSYQNAKKYAEEADHSRVEMESLMEAMNRINGTSKKIEQIISDIEDIASQTNLLSL
;
A
#
# COMPACT_ATOMS: atom_id res chain seq x y z
N GLU A 1 -28.45 60.51 63.79
CA GLU A 1 -29.04 60.51 62.43
C GLU A 1 -28.15 59.70 61.48
N PHE A 2 -26.80 59.69 61.57
CA PHE A 2 -25.88 58.97 60.68
C PHE A 2 -25.71 57.44 60.95
N ALA A 3 -26.05 57.00 62.19
CA ALA A 3 -25.76 55.61 62.59
C ALA A 3 -26.62 54.54 61.87
N LYS A 4 -27.85 54.85 61.48
CA LYS A 4 -28.73 53.90 60.77
C LYS A 4 -28.30 53.68 59.33
N PRO A 5 -28.10 54.74 58.46
CA PRO A 5 -27.66 54.54 57.10
C PRO A 5 -26.30 53.88 56.99
N MET A 6 -25.36 54.22 57.86
CA MET A 6 -24.04 53.56 57.89
C MET A 6 -24.13 52.09 58.28
N LYS A 7 -25.01 51.71 59.20
CA LYS A 7 -25.24 50.30 59.52
C LYS A 7 -25.86 49.54 58.33
N GLU A 8 -26.89 50.13 57.71
CA GLU A 8 -27.53 49.52 56.51
C GLU A 8 -26.54 49.34 55.35
N LEU A 9 -25.67 50.32 55.08
CA LEU A 9 -24.58 50.22 54.12
C LEU A 9 -23.57 49.13 54.53
N GLY A 10 -23.21 49.05 55.83
CA GLY A 10 -22.32 48.02 56.37
C GLY A 10 -22.91 46.62 56.22
N ASP A 11 -24.17 46.42 56.47
CA ASP A 11 -24.91 45.17 56.30
C ASP A 11 -24.96 44.78 54.79
N ARG A 12 -25.18 45.74 53.88
CA ARG A 12 -25.17 45.54 52.43
C ARG A 12 -23.79 45.20 51.92
N LEU A 13 -22.72 45.85 52.40
CA LEU A 13 -21.32 45.48 52.02
C LEU A 13 -20.96 44.08 52.48
N LYS A 14 -21.56 43.59 53.61
CA LYS A 14 -21.33 42.21 54.03
C LYS A 14 -21.93 41.21 53.06
N THR A 15 -23.19 41.36 52.63
CA THR A 15 -23.80 40.48 51.59
C THR A 15 -23.07 40.58 50.25
N PHE A 16 -22.57 41.78 49.90
CA PHE A 16 -21.75 41.98 48.76
C PHE A 16 -20.45 41.11 48.78
N THR A 17 -19.81 41.01 49.98
CA THR A 17 -18.61 40.11 50.11
C THR A 17 -18.96 38.63 50.01
N GLU A 18 -20.23 38.27 50.22
CA GLU A 18 -20.77 36.91 50.08
C GLU A 18 -21.19 36.60 48.62
N GLY A 19 -21.00 37.57 47.69
CA GLY A 19 -21.29 37.44 46.27
C GLY A 19 -22.67 37.96 45.81
N ASP A 20 -23.46 38.57 46.73
CA ASP A 20 -24.72 39.21 46.37
C ASP A 20 -24.45 40.57 45.71
N LEU A 21 -24.53 40.62 44.40
CA LEU A 21 -24.34 41.83 43.59
C LEU A 21 -25.69 42.47 43.19
N ASP A 22 -26.81 41.79 43.37
CA ASP A 22 -28.13 42.20 42.86
C ASP A 22 -28.99 42.89 43.85
N SER A 23 -28.82 42.65 45.15
CA SER A 23 -29.67 43.30 46.21
C SER A 23 -29.54 44.80 46.20
N PRO A 24 -30.62 45.53 46.42
CA PRO A 24 -30.62 47.00 46.40
C PRO A 24 -29.77 47.60 47.51
N PHE A 25 -29.16 48.73 47.21
CA PHE A 25 -28.50 49.55 48.23
C PHE A 25 -29.49 50.37 49.00
N PRO A 26 -29.17 50.81 50.27
CA PRO A 26 -30.02 51.64 51.06
C PRO A 26 -30.40 52.95 50.37
N GLU A 27 -31.68 53.37 50.50
CA GLU A 27 -32.09 54.68 50.03
C GLU A 27 -31.69 55.72 51.08
N TYR A 28 -31.12 56.83 50.67
CA TYR A 28 -30.65 57.90 51.50
C TYR A 28 -30.76 59.22 50.77
N ASP A 29 -31.65 60.11 51.33
CA ASP A 29 -32.09 61.36 50.70
C ASP A 29 -31.32 62.62 51.17
N VAL A 30 -30.21 62.45 51.91
CA VAL A 30 -29.39 63.56 52.39
C VAL A 30 -28.19 63.70 51.43
N ASP A 31 -27.87 64.91 51.02
CA ASP A 31 -26.74 65.19 50.17
C ASP A 31 -25.51 65.47 51.06
N ASP A 32 -24.81 64.36 51.39
CA ASP A 32 -23.60 64.37 52.23
C ASP A 32 -22.68 63.26 51.89
N GLU A 33 -21.55 63.09 52.56
CA GLU A 33 -20.49 62.10 52.29
C GLU A 33 -21.05 60.67 52.42
N ILE A 34 -22.16 60.41 53.10
CA ILE A 34 -22.80 59.10 53.20
C ILE A 34 -23.47 58.76 51.86
N ALA A 35 -24.19 59.75 51.29
CA ALA A 35 -24.81 59.59 49.99
C ALA A 35 -23.79 59.29 48.90
N GLU A 36 -22.64 59.98 48.91
CA GLU A 36 -21.54 59.71 47.96
C GLU A 36 -20.97 58.31 48.17
N MET A 37 -20.75 57.86 49.43
CA MET A 37 -20.30 56.48 49.69
C MET A 37 -21.28 55.42 49.22
N ILE A 38 -22.58 55.63 49.42
CA ILE A 38 -23.63 54.69 48.92
C ILE A 38 -23.61 54.63 47.39
N GLN A 39 -23.53 55.79 46.73
CA GLN A 39 -23.50 55.86 45.25
C GLN A 39 -22.25 55.20 44.70
N ASP A 40 -21.05 55.49 45.20
CA ASP A 40 -19.78 54.89 44.74
C ASP A 40 -19.79 53.37 44.94
N THR A 41 -20.37 52.90 46.08
CA THR A 41 -20.48 51.46 46.35
C THR A 41 -21.43 50.75 45.37
N LYS A 42 -22.56 51.43 45.06
CA LYS A 42 -23.57 50.98 44.09
C LYS A 42 -22.95 50.87 42.70
N GLU A 43 -22.24 51.90 42.22
CA GLU A 43 -21.56 51.90 40.93
C GLU A 43 -20.48 50.80 40.84
N MET A 44 -19.78 50.55 41.94
CA MET A 44 -18.81 49.43 42.03
C MET A 44 -19.53 48.10 41.91
N ALA A 45 -20.64 47.87 42.61
CA ALA A 45 -21.42 46.64 42.56
C ALA A 45 -22.00 46.40 41.14
N GLU A 46 -22.60 47.43 40.54
CA GLU A 46 -23.13 47.38 39.18
C GLU A 46 -22.01 47.03 38.14
N SER A 47 -20.86 47.69 38.26
CA SER A 47 -19.71 47.41 37.36
C SER A 47 -19.21 45.99 37.50
N LEU A 48 -19.09 45.46 38.73
CA LEU A 48 -18.69 44.08 38.96
C LEU A 48 -19.73 43.09 38.43
N ASN A 49 -21.04 43.36 38.69
CA ASN A 49 -22.12 42.49 38.22
C ASN A 49 -22.14 42.36 36.70
N ILE A 50 -21.94 43.48 35.97
CA ILE A 50 -21.84 43.47 34.50
C ILE A 50 -20.66 42.61 34.03
N ILE A 51 -19.47 42.76 34.65
CA ILE A 51 -18.28 42.03 34.26
C ILE A 51 -18.43 40.52 34.55
N ILE A 52 -18.97 40.17 35.72
CA ILE A 52 -19.12 38.76 36.14
C ILE A 52 -20.18 38.07 35.25
N THR A 53 -21.31 38.76 34.97
CA THR A 53 -22.35 38.23 34.10
C THR A 53 -21.84 38.00 32.69
N ASP A 54 -21.20 39.00 32.08
CA ASP A 54 -20.61 38.89 30.71
C ASP A 54 -19.53 37.78 30.64
N THR A 55 -18.66 37.69 31.66
CA THR A 55 -17.67 36.60 31.75
C THR A 55 -18.34 35.23 31.82
N GLY A 56 -19.41 35.12 32.64
CA GLY A 56 -20.20 33.88 32.79
C GLY A 56 -20.88 33.45 31.47
N GLU A 57 -21.48 34.42 30.77
CA GLU A 57 -22.06 34.18 29.44
C GLU A 57 -21.02 33.67 28.43
N ILE A 58 -19.89 34.35 28.31
CA ILE A 58 -18.79 33.96 27.41
C ILE A 58 -18.30 32.56 27.76
N MET A 59 -18.01 32.26 29.02
CA MET A 59 -17.56 30.95 29.47
C MET A 59 -18.62 29.86 29.21
N THR A 60 -19.87 30.16 29.36
CA THR A 60 -20.97 29.22 29.08
C THR A 60 -21.04 28.87 27.57
N GLU A 61 -20.95 29.84 26.71
CA GLU A 61 -20.92 29.58 25.25
C GLU A 61 -19.67 28.84 24.82
N MET A 62 -18.51 29.20 25.36
CA MET A 62 -17.26 28.45 25.11
C MET A 62 -17.35 26.99 25.58
N ALA A 63 -18.01 26.73 26.71
CA ALA A 63 -18.23 25.36 27.19
C ALA A 63 -19.17 24.55 26.29
N LYS A 64 -20.02 25.19 25.48
CA LYS A 64 -20.84 24.57 24.45
C LYS A 64 -20.08 24.36 23.14
N GLY A 65 -18.83 24.84 23.04
CA GLY A 65 -17.99 24.74 21.84
C GLY A 65 -18.07 25.96 20.92
N ASP A 66 -18.78 27.02 21.33
CA ASP A 66 -18.80 28.29 20.57
C ASP A 66 -17.65 29.22 20.99
N TYR A 67 -16.58 29.16 20.26
CA TYR A 67 -15.40 30.01 20.44
C TYR A 67 -15.47 31.30 19.58
N THR A 68 -16.62 31.61 18.95
CA THR A 68 -16.80 32.86 18.19
C THR A 68 -17.32 33.99 19.08
N VAL A 69 -17.92 33.66 20.21
CA VAL A 69 -18.52 34.61 21.17
C VAL A 69 -17.54 35.69 21.63
N SER A 70 -18.01 36.89 21.83
CA SER A 70 -17.19 38.03 22.31
C SER A 70 -17.95 38.83 23.33
N SER A 71 -17.22 39.51 24.24
CA SER A 71 -17.82 40.42 25.22
C SER A 71 -18.62 41.53 24.53
N LYS A 72 -19.83 41.78 25.06
CA LYS A 72 -20.70 42.90 24.66
C LYS A 72 -20.38 44.21 25.37
N VAL A 73 -19.56 44.14 26.44
CA VAL A 73 -19.24 45.22 27.35
C VAL A 73 -17.73 45.40 27.56
N GLN A 74 -16.95 45.32 26.47
CA GLN A 74 -15.47 45.37 26.51
C GLN A 74 -14.94 46.65 27.19
N ASP A 75 -15.67 47.75 27.09
CA ASP A 75 -15.36 49.05 27.68
C ASP A 75 -15.43 49.03 29.24
N ARG A 76 -16.14 48.06 29.82
CA ARG A 76 -16.22 47.87 31.27
C ARG A 76 -15.00 47.15 31.86
N TYR A 77 -14.24 46.45 31.06
CA TYR A 77 -13.03 45.71 31.50
C TYR A 77 -11.82 46.67 31.66
N VAL A 78 -11.89 47.55 32.64
CA VAL A 78 -10.85 48.55 32.91
C VAL A 78 -9.82 48.06 33.95
N GLY A 79 -8.66 48.65 33.99
CA GLY A 79 -7.62 48.35 34.99
C GLY A 79 -7.21 46.88 35.01
N LYS A 80 -7.31 46.23 36.15
CA LYS A 80 -6.96 44.81 36.31
C LYS A 80 -7.95 43.85 35.60
N PHE A 81 -9.18 44.28 35.33
CA PHE A 81 -10.15 43.47 34.61
C PHE A 81 -9.80 43.30 33.10
N SER A 82 -8.99 44.23 32.54
CA SER A 82 -8.51 44.05 31.17
C SER A 82 -7.72 42.75 30.98
N LYS A 83 -7.00 42.30 32.02
CA LYS A 83 -6.31 41.00 31.98
C LYS A 83 -7.22 39.81 31.87
N LEU A 84 -8.46 39.91 32.44
CA LEU A 84 -9.45 38.84 32.35
C LEU A 84 -9.99 38.71 30.92
N ILE A 85 -10.39 39.82 30.31
CA ILE A 85 -10.86 39.78 28.90
C ILE A 85 -9.75 39.34 27.95
N ASP A 86 -8.50 39.77 28.18
CA ASP A 86 -7.35 39.34 27.34
C ASP A 86 -7.05 37.85 27.50
N ALA A 87 -7.14 37.30 28.73
CA ALA A 87 -6.99 35.87 28.97
C ALA A 87 -8.08 35.05 28.26
N MET A 88 -9.36 35.51 28.32
CA MET A 88 -10.47 34.87 27.60
C MET A 88 -10.28 34.93 26.10
N ARG A 89 -9.81 36.05 25.54
CA ARG A 89 -9.48 36.18 24.12
C ARG A 89 -8.37 35.20 23.68
N ASN A 90 -7.30 35.11 24.49
CA ASN A 90 -6.20 34.19 24.21
C ASN A 90 -6.67 32.74 24.27
N MET A 91 -7.46 32.36 25.26
CA MET A 91 -8.01 31.01 25.38
C MET A 91 -8.89 30.65 24.16
N LYS A 92 -9.77 31.58 23.76
CA LYS A 92 -10.62 31.47 22.59
C LYS A 92 -9.78 31.26 21.31
N TYR A 93 -8.75 32.08 21.11
CA TYR A 93 -7.87 32.01 19.95
C TYR A 93 -7.13 30.65 19.88
N GLN A 94 -6.50 30.24 20.99
CA GLN A 94 -5.76 28.97 21.05
C GLN A 94 -6.68 27.77 20.82
N MET A 95 -7.91 27.79 21.36
CA MET A 95 -8.86 26.70 21.15
C MET A 95 -9.33 26.63 19.69
N ASN A 96 -9.63 27.78 19.08
CA ASN A 96 -10.00 27.84 17.67
C ASN A 96 -8.88 27.35 16.75
N ASP A 97 -7.64 27.73 17.05
CA ASP A 97 -6.46 27.27 16.33
C ASP A 97 -6.25 25.75 16.45
N ALA A 98 -6.37 25.22 17.70
CA ALA A 98 -6.28 23.78 17.95
C ALA A 98 -7.37 22.99 17.19
N LEU A 99 -8.62 23.49 17.19
CA LEU A 99 -9.72 22.87 16.45
C LEU A 99 -9.48 22.89 14.94
N HIS A 100 -8.89 23.98 14.42
CA HIS A 100 -8.53 24.08 13.00
C HIS A 100 -7.48 23.03 12.61
N HIS A 101 -6.44 22.86 13.43
CA HIS A 101 -5.44 21.80 13.21
C HIS A 101 -6.02 20.38 13.30
N VAL A 102 -6.96 20.14 14.23
CA VAL A 102 -7.65 18.85 14.30
C VAL A 102 -8.48 18.57 13.05
N LEU A 103 -9.17 19.59 12.52
CA LEU A 103 -9.94 19.48 11.28
C LEU A 103 -9.03 19.17 10.08
N GLU A 104 -7.92 19.90 9.98
CA GLU A 104 -6.92 19.67 8.92
C GLU A 104 -6.32 18.26 8.98
N ALA A 105 -5.92 17.82 10.19
CA ALA A 105 -5.42 16.44 10.38
C ALA A 105 -6.49 15.40 10.04
N SER A 106 -7.76 15.63 10.41
CA SER A 106 -8.87 14.74 10.07
C SER A 106 -9.07 14.62 8.54
N ASN A 107 -8.98 15.74 7.82
CA ASN A 107 -9.08 15.75 6.36
C ASN A 107 -7.92 14.97 5.72
N GLN A 108 -6.70 15.12 6.25
CA GLN A 108 -5.53 14.37 5.77
C GLN A 108 -5.67 12.85 6.02
N VAL A 109 -6.20 12.46 7.19
CA VAL A 109 -6.47 11.04 7.50
C VAL A 109 -7.53 10.48 6.55
N THR A 110 -8.60 11.25 6.28
CA THR A 110 -9.65 10.83 5.33
C THR A 110 -9.07 10.62 3.93
N ALA A 111 -8.31 11.59 3.41
CA ALA A 111 -7.67 11.46 2.11
C ALA A 111 -6.67 10.29 2.04
N GLY A 112 -5.93 10.06 3.14
CA GLY A 112 -5.04 8.90 3.25
C GLY A 112 -5.78 7.56 3.26
N ALA A 113 -6.95 7.50 3.91
CA ALA A 113 -7.80 6.31 3.92
C ALA A 113 -8.40 6.02 2.54
N ASP A 114 -8.81 7.04 1.80
CA ASP A 114 -9.30 6.90 0.43
C ASP A 114 -8.21 6.35 -0.51
N ASN A 115 -7.01 6.92 -0.46
CA ASN A 115 -5.86 6.43 -1.23
C ASN A 115 -5.48 4.97 -0.87
N LEU A 116 -5.57 4.62 0.41
CA LEU A 116 -5.31 3.25 0.86
C LEU A 116 -6.36 2.28 0.34
N SER A 117 -7.63 2.71 0.31
CA SER A 117 -8.73 1.91 -0.24
C SER A 117 -8.55 1.65 -1.74
N GLU A 118 -8.17 2.68 -2.52
CA GLU A 118 -7.85 2.56 -3.95
C GLU A 118 -6.66 1.59 -4.17
N SER A 119 -5.57 1.78 -3.41
CA SER A 119 -4.39 0.90 -3.52
C SER A 119 -4.70 -0.56 -3.14
N ALA A 120 -5.57 -0.79 -2.17
CA ALA A 120 -6.03 -2.12 -1.80
C ALA A 120 -6.87 -2.78 -2.90
N GLN A 121 -7.68 -1.99 -3.61
CA GLN A 121 -8.46 -2.46 -4.75
C GLN A 121 -7.53 -2.85 -5.92
N ASP A 122 -6.56 -2.00 -6.26
CA ASP A 122 -5.57 -2.27 -7.32
C ASP A 122 -4.75 -3.53 -7.00
N LEU A 123 -4.38 -3.70 -5.72
CA LEU A 123 -3.67 -4.90 -5.27
C LEU A 123 -4.52 -6.17 -5.41
N ALA A 124 -5.81 -6.09 -5.09
CA ALA A 124 -6.74 -7.22 -5.25
C ALA A 124 -6.92 -7.61 -6.73
N GLU A 125 -7.03 -6.61 -7.62
CA GLU A 125 -7.10 -6.84 -9.07
C GLU A 125 -5.79 -7.46 -9.59
N GLY A 126 -4.63 -6.90 -9.22
CA GLY A 126 -3.33 -7.44 -9.58
C GLY A 126 -3.09 -8.86 -9.05
N ALA A 127 -3.59 -9.19 -7.85
CA ALA A 127 -3.52 -10.55 -7.31
C ALA A 127 -4.39 -11.53 -8.13
N THR A 128 -5.54 -11.07 -8.61
CA THR A 128 -6.43 -11.88 -9.47
C THR A 128 -5.77 -12.17 -10.82
N ASP A 129 -5.15 -11.15 -11.44
CA ASP A 129 -4.41 -11.30 -12.71
C ASP A 129 -3.22 -12.23 -12.55
N GLN A 130 -2.47 -12.12 -11.43
CA GLN A 130 -1.38 -13.04 -11.12
C GLN A 130 -1.87 -14.48 -10.97
N ALA A 131 -3.00 -14.72 -10.31
CA ALA A 131 -3.58 -16.06 -10.19
C ALA A 131 -3.90 -16.66 -11.57
N GLY A 132 -4.50 -15.88 -12.47
CA GLY A 132 -4.75 -16.30 -13.87
C GLY A 132 -3.47 -16.65 -14.63
N THR A 133 -2.42 -15.82 -14.49
CA THR A 133 -1.11 -16.09 -15.11
C THR A 133 -0.46 -17.37 -14.57
N VAL A 134 -0.59 -17.63 -13.27
CA VAL A 134 -0.07 -18.88 -12.65
C VAL A 134 -0.83 -20.11 -13.19
N GLU A 135 -2.15 -20.02 -13.41
CA GLU A 135 -2.92 -21.11 -14.03
C GLU A 135 -2.46 -21.37 -15.47
N GLU A 136 -2.22 -20.35 -16.28
CA GLU A 136 -1.69 -20.47 -17.64
C GLU A 136 -0.28 -21.10 -17.65
N LEU A 137 0.59 -20.67 -16.72
CA LEU A 137 1.91 -21.28 -16.56
C LEU A 137 1.82 -22.75 -16.20
N GLN A 138 0.90 -23.15 -15.34
CA GLN A 138 0.71 -24.55 -14.96
C GLN A 138 0.23 -25.40 -16.14
N ALA A 139 -0.68 -24.89 -16.97
CA ALA A 139 -1.10 -25.55 -18.20
C ALA A 139 0.07 -25.70 -19.19
N THR A 140 0.88 -24.67 -19.35
CA THR A 140 2.08 -24.70 -20.21
C THR A 140 3.11 -25.72 -19.73
N ILE A 141 3.38 -25.79 -18.42
CA ILE A 141 4.30 -26.77 -17.81
C ILE A 141 3.79 -28.19 -18.06
N THR A 142 2.47 -28.43 -17.95
CA THR A 142 1.87 -29.74 -18.26
C THR A 142 2.14 -30.14 -19.71
N THR A 143 1.90 -29.24 -20.66
CA THR A 143 2.17 -29.48 -22.09
C THR A 143 3.65 -29.76 -22.36
N ILE A 144 4.56 -28.98 -21.75
CA ILE A 144 6.01 -29.21 -21.88
C ILE A 144 6.38 -30.59 -21.33
N THR A 145 5.79 -31.01 -20.21
CA THR A 145 6.06 -32.33 -19.62
C THR A 145 5.64 -33.46 -20.58
N GLU A 146 4.47 -33.36 -21.19
CA GLU A 146 4.00 -34.32 -22.19
C GLU A 146 4.92 -34.35 -23.44
N ASP A 147 5.38 -33.21 -23.92
CA ASP A 147 6.30 -33.10 -25.04
C ASP A 147 7.68 -33.70 -24.74
N VAL A 148 8.17 -33.53 -23.50
CA VAL A 148 9.42 -34.16 -23.06
C VAL A 148 9.28 -35.67 -23.00
N GLU A 149 8.16 -36.21 -22.46
CA GLU A 149 7.91 -37.65 -22.45
C GLU A 149 7.81 -38.23 -23.86
N ARG A 150 7.11 -37.54 -24.78
CA ARG A 150 7.02 -37.93 -26.18
C ARG A 150 8.43 -37.95 -26.87
N THR A 151 9.21 -36.91 -26.63
CA THR A 151 10.57 -36.81 -27.15
C THR A 151 11.46 -37.95 -26.64
N ALA A 152 11.39 -38.26 -25.34
CA ALA A 152 12.12 -39.37 -24.75
C ALA A 152 11.70 -40.73 -25.35
N HIS A 153 10.41 -40.92 -25.64
CA HIS A 153 9.93 -42.12 -26.34
C HIS A 153 10.48 -42.21 -27.77
N ASP A 154 10.45 -41.12 -28.55
CA ASP A 154 10.94 -41.08 -29.94
C ASP A 154 12.46 -41.27 -30.01
N LEU A 155 13.21 -40.74 -29.03
CA LEU A 155 14.64 -41.00 -28.90
C LEU A 155 14.94 -42.49 -28.66
N ASN A 156 14.17 -43.14 -27.77
CA ASN A 156 14.33 -44.57 -27.51
C ASN A 156 14.04 -45.40 -28.77
N LYS A 157 12.97 -45.08 -29.51
CA LYS A 157 12.63 -45.71 -30.80
C LYS A 157 13.78 -45.51 -31.84
N SER A 158 14.31 -44.31 -31.94
CA SER A 158 15.41 -43.96 -32.80
C SER A 158 16.68 -44.74 -32.45
N TYR A 159 16.98 -44.91 -31.16
CA TYR A 159 18.07 -45.71 -30.64
C TYR A 159 17.92 -47.20 -31.05
N GLN A 160 16.70 -47.77 -30.88
CA GLN A 160 16.43 -49.15 -31.30
C GLN A 160 16.60 -49.34 -32.80
N ASN A 161 16.13 -48.38 -33.62
CA ASN A 161 16.30 -48.42 -35.07
C ASN A 161 17.78 -48.34 -35.47
N ALA A 162 18.56 -47.45 -34.82
CA ALA A 162 19.99 -47.33 -35.08
C ALA A 162 20.75 -48.64 -34.76
N LYS A 163 20.37 -49.31 -33.64
CA LYS A 163 20.93 -50.60 -33.28
C LYS A 163 20.62 -51.67 -34.32
N LYS A 164 19.35 -51.73 -34.78
CA LYS A 164 18.93 -52.66 -35.84
C LYS A 164 19.70 -52.43 -37.14
N TYR A 165 19.87 -51.19 -37.56
CA TYR A 165 20.63 -50.87 -38.77
C TYR A 165 22.13 -51.20 -38.62
N ALA A 166 22.72 -51.07 -37.46
CA ALA A 166 24.09 -51.49 -37.20
C ALA A 166 24.23 -53.04 -37.33
N GLU A 167 23.25 -53.82 -36.81
CA GLU A 167 23.20 -55.26 -36.97
C GLU A 167 23.03 -55.67 -38.44
N GLU A 168 22.13 -55.01 -39.20
CA GLU A 168 21.95 -55.25 -40.63
C GLU A 168 23.19 -54.89 -41.47
N ALA A 169 23.90 -53.83 -41.13
CA ALA A 169 25.16 -53.43 -41.74
C ALA A 169 26.28 -54.48 -41.52
N ASP A 170 26.35 -55.02 -40.28
CA ASP A 170 27.33 -56.06 -40.00
C ASP A 170 27.04 -57.39 -40.78
N HIS A 171 25.72 -57.74 -40.83
CA HIS A 171 25.31 -58.88 -41.67
C HIS A 171 25.66 -58.67 -43.13
N SER A 172 25.35 -57.49 -43.69
CA SER A 172 25.74 -57.16 -45.09
C SER A 172 27.24 -57.19 -45.31
N ARG A 173 28.08 -56.81 -44.36
CA ARG A 173 29.53 -56.92 -44.40
C ARG A 173 29.97 -58.40 -44.53
N VAL A 174 29.37 -59.30 -43.72
CA VAL A 174 29.68 -60.75 -43.80
C VAL A 174 29.26 -61.36 -45.15
N GLU A 175 28.08 -60.95 -45.64
CA GLU A 175 27.64 -61.39 -47.01
C GLU A 175 28.61 -60.90 -48.09
N MET A 176 29.09 -59.65 -48.03
CA MET A 176 30.07 -59.11 -48.97
C MET A 176 31.44 -59.86 -48.93
N GLU A 177 31.89 -60.21 -47.69
CA GLU A 177 33.10 -61.06 -47.58
C GLU A 177 32.93 -62.42 -48.27
N SER A 178 31.76 -63.05 -48.07
CA SER A 178 31.44 -64.32 -48.76
C SER A 178 31.37 -64.18 -50.28
N LEU A 179 30.82 -63.06 -50.76
CA LEU A 179 30.81 -62.76 -52.22
C LEU A 179 32.23 -62.56 -52.79
N MET A 180 33.10 -61.84 -52.07
CA MET A 180 34.46 -61.64 -52.42
C MET A 180 35.22 -62.99 -52.52
N GLU A 181 34.95 -63.86 -51.53
CA GLU A 181 35.57 -65.22 -51.57
C GLU A 181 35.10 -66.04 -52.79
N ALA A 182 33.74 -65.97 -53.08
CA ALA A 182 33.23 -66.61 -54.32
C ALA A 182 33.81 -66.03 -55.59
N MET A 183 33.97 -64.68 -55.69
CA MET A 183 34.63 -64.02 -56.84
C MET A 183 36.11 -64.42 -56.99
N ASN A 184 36.84 -64.56 -55.87
CA ASN A 184 38.19 -65.05 -55.89
C ASN A 184 38.27 -66.50 -56.42
N ARG A 185 37.34 -67.38 -56.07
CA ARG A 185 37.24 -68.75 -56.64
C ARG A 185 36.92 -68.72 -58.12
N ILE A 186 36.01 -67.88 -58.59
CA ILE A 186 35.69 -67.68 -60.01
C ILE A 186 36.91 -67.22 -60.76
N ASN A 187 37.67 -66.22 -60.29
CA ASN A 187 38.85 -65.71 -60.84
C ASN A 187 39.94 -66.83 -60.95
N GLY A 188 40.12 -67.63 -59.89
CA GLY A 188 41.02 -68.79 -59.89
C GLY A 188 40.62 -69.85 -60.93
N THR A 189 39.28 -70.10 -61.05
CA THR A 189 38.75 -71.04 -62.07
C THR A 189 38.94 -70.48 -63.49
N SER A 190 38.70 -69.20 -63.70
CA SER A 190 38.94 -68.57 -65.03
C SER A 190 40.41 -68.66 -65.49
N LYS A 191 41.35 -68.45 -64.55
CA LYS A 191 42.81 -68.65 -64.88
C LYS A 191 43.15 -70.11 -65.28
N LYS A 192 42.47 -71.09 -64.59
CA LYS A 192 42.63 -72.49 -65.00
C LYS A 192 42.03 -72.77 -66.40
N ILE A 193 40.93 -72.16 -66.75
CA ILE A 193 40.32 -72.27 -68.07
C ILE A 193 41.28 -71.63 -69.14
N GLU A 194 41.83 -70.45 -68.82
CA GLU A 194 42.78 -69.76 -69.67
C GLU A 194 44.05 -70.69 -69.98
N GLN A 195 44.54 -71.37 -68.90
CA GLN A 195 45.64 -72.33 -69.07
C GLN A 195 45.22 -73.55 -69.96
N ILE A 196 44.01 -74.07 -69.77
CA ILE A 196 43.45 -75.17 -70.57
C ILE A 196 43.36 -74.76 -72.06
N ILE A 197 42.87 -73.51 -72.29
CA ILE A 197 42.79 -72.97 -73.66
C ILE A 197 44.19 -72.88 -74.28
N SER A 198 45.21 -72.40 -73.56
CA SER A 198 46.58 -72.35 -74.01
C SER A 198 47.11 -73.74 -74.29
N ASP A 199 46.85 -74.71 -73.42
CA ASP A 199 47.25 -76.11 -73.63
C ASP A 199 46.56 -76.70 -74.87
N ILE A 200 45.29 -76.36 -75.14
CA ILE A 200 44.58 -76.77 -76.39
C ILE A 200 45.22 -76.13 -77.66
N GLU A 201 45.56 -74.83 -77.57
CA GLU A 201 46.23 -74.13 -78.65
C GLU A 201 47.56 -74.80 -78.96
N ASP A 202 48.39 -75.19 -77.99
CA ASP A 202 49.63 -75.87 -78.10
C ASP A 202 49.43 -77.27 -78.80
N ILE A 203 48.39 -78.05 -78.34
CA ILE A 203 48.04 -79.35 -78.95
C ILE A 203 47.62 -79.17 -80.44
N ALA A 204 46.77 -78.13 -80.69
CA ALA A 204 46.33 -77.85 -82.05
C ALA A 204 47.52 -77.47 -82.99
N SER A 205 48.49 -76.69 -82.47
CA SER A 205 49.72 -76.36 -83.16
C SER A 205 50.55 -77.59 -83.45
N GLN A 206 50.73 -78.47 -82.44
CA GLN A 206 51.48 -79.76 -82.66
C GLN A 206 50.79 -80.66 -83.66
N THR A 207 49.44 -80.72 -83.63
CA THR A 207 48.67 -81.56 -84.56
C THR A 207 48.74 -81.03 -85.98
N ASN A 208 48.77 -79.72 -86.15
CA ASN A 208 48.92 -79.07 -87.47
C ASN A 208 50.37 -79.28 -88.07
N LEU A 209 51.38 -79.36 -87.19
CA LEU A 209 52.73 -79.66 -87.57
C LEU A 209 52.94 -81.14 -87.98
N LEU A 210 52.11 -82.09 -87.42
CA LEU A 210 52.15 -83.51 -87.76
C LEU A 210 51.35 -83.85 -89.03
N SER A 211 50.55 -82.94 -89.53
CA SER A 211 49.72 -83.11 -90.75
C SER A 211 50.30 -82.50 -92.04
N LEU A 212 51.50 -81.96 -91.99
CA LEU A 212 52.29 -81.51 -93.11
C LEU A 212 53.43 -82.52 -93.42
#